data_f0e451fd997af78e0ef91e88bdb54356
#
_entry.id   f0e451fd997af78e0ef91e88bdb54356
#
_cell.length_a   1.000
_cell.length_b   1.000
_cell.length_c   1.000
_cell.angle_alpha   90.00
_cell.angle_beta   90.00
_cell.angle_gamma   90.00
#
_symmetry.space_group_name_H-M   'P 1'
#
loop_
_entity.id
_entity.type
_entity.pdbx_description
1 polymer ?
#
loop_
_entity_poly.entity_id
_entity_poly.type
_entity_poly.pdbx_seq_one_letter_code
_entity_poly.pdbx_strand_id
1 'polypeptide(L)'
;MTLLLTFATCVLSALVPLVNAEAYLVAVSLTSSTAGLWALAFVGALGQTVGKLIWYEAARRSLSWGWVRRRLETPQRQEALARWRGRFAERPWLPMSVLFLSASVGLPPLLVIAVLAGQLHLSRVGFAFTVLVGRTLRFAAILGGLDWLTELLARLG
;
A
#
# COMPACT_ATOMS: atom_id res chain seq x y z
N MET A 1 -2.65 -3.04 -23.56
CA MET A 1 -2.34 -1.62 -23.29
C MET A 1 -2.91 -1.16 -21.94
N THR A 2 -4.16 -1.44 -21.63
CA THR A 2 -4.84 -1.02 -20.37
C THR A 2 -4.11 -1.46 -19.11
N LEU A 3 -3.65 -2.72 -19.00
CA LEU A 3 -2.94 -3.21 -17.82
C LEU A 3 -1.60 -2.51 -17.56
N LEU A 4 -0.86 -2.15 -18.63
CA LEU A 4 0.39 -1.39 -18.49
C LEU A 4 0.12 0.04 -17.99
N LEU A 5 -0.91 0.70 -18.51
CA LEU A 5 -1.33 2.01 -18.04
C LEU A 5 -1.79 1.94 -16.58
N THR A 6 -2.56 0.91 -16.23
CA THR A 6 -3.00 0.67 -14.85
C THR A 6 -1.81 0.51 -13.91
N PHE A 7 -0.83 -0.31 -14.29
CA PHE A 7 0.39 -0.48 -13.51
C PHE A 7 1.12 0.85 -13.30
N ALA A 8 1.40 1.58 -14.40
CA ALA A 8 2.13 2.84 -14.35
C ALA A 8 1.40 3.90 -13.51
N THR A 9 0.09 4.05 -13.71
CA THR A 9 -0.74 4.98 -12.93
C THR A 9 -0.76 4.63 -11.45
N CYS A 10 -0.83 3.34 -11.11
CA CYS A 10 -0.80 2.89 -9.72
C CYS A 10 0.58 3.05 -9.06
N VAL A 11 1.69 2.89 -9.80
CA VAL A 11 3.03 3.24 -9.30
C VAL A 11 3.10 4.75 -9.01
N LEU A 12 2.66 5.58 -9.96
CA LEU A 12 2.67 7.04 -9.80
C LEU A 12 1.80 7.49 -8.62
N SER A 13 0.61 6.93 -8.48
CA SER A 13 -0.29 7.18 -7.35
C SER A 13 0.32 6.78 -6.00
N ALA A 14 1.13 5.73 -5.97
CA ALA A 14 1.82 5.33 -4.75
C ALA A 14 2.95 6.28 -4.35
N LEU A 15 3.57 6.94 -5.34
CA LEU A 15 4.65 7.91 -5.14
C LEU A 15 4.11 9.32 -4.84
N VAL A 16 3.05 9.71 -5.55
CA VAL A 16 2.45 11.05 -5.47
C VAL A 16 1.03 10.93 -4.90
N PRO A 17 0.76 11.42 -3.69
CA PRO A 17 -0.54 11.26 -3.04
C PRO A 17 -1.69 12.03 -3.71
N LEU A 18 -1.40 12.86 -4.70
CA LEU A 18 -2.41 13.61 -5.47
C LEU A 18 -3.14 12.74 -6.50
N VAL A 19 -2.52 11.62 -6.94
CA VAL A 19 -3.12 10.70 -7.90
C VAL A 19 -3.93 9.64 -7.16
N ASN A 20 -5.23 9.59 -7.41
CA ASN A 20 -6.11 8.61 -6.76
C ASN A 20 -6.22 7.34 -7.62
N ALA A 21 -5.50 6.28 -7.19
CA ALA A 21 -5.55 4.98 -7.86
C ALA A 21 -6.93 4.34 -7.85
N GLU A 22 -7.71 4.56 -6.79
CA GLU A 22 -9.03 3.96 -6.64
C GLU A 22 -10.01 4.55 -7.64
N ALA A 23 -10.01 5.90 -7.79
CA ALA A 23 -10.82 6.58 -8.80
C ALA A 23 -10.46 6.15 -10.22
N TYR A 24 -9.17 5.99 -10.51
CA TYR A 24 -8.70 5.49 -11.80
C TYR A 24 -9.18 4.06 -12.07
N LEU A 25 -9.03 3.15 -11.10
CA LEU A 25 -9.46 1.75 -11.24
C LEU A 25 -10.96 1.63 -11.43
N VAL A 26 -11.75 2.42 -10.70
CA VAL A 26 -13.21 2.52 -10.87
C VAL A 26 -13.56 2.99 -12.29
N ALA A 27 -12.92 4.04 -12.80
CA ALA A 27 -13.19 4.54 -14.15
C ALA A 27 -12.88 3.50 -15.24
N VAL A 28 -11.76 2.76 -15.10
CA VAL A 28 -11.37 1.72 -16.06
C VAL A 28 -12.25 0.48 -15.93
N SER A 29 -12.76 0.17 -14.73
CA SER A 29 -13.62 -1.00 -14.51
C SER A 29 -14.95 -0.92 -15.26
N LEU A 30 -15.49 0.28 -15.49
CA LEU A 30 -16.74 0.49 -16.21
C LEU A 30 -16.72 -0.04 -17.66
N THR A 31 -15.54 -0.22 -18.23
CA THR A 31 -15.34 -0.75 -19.59
C THR A 31 -14.77 -2.17 -19.62
N SER A 32 -14.65 -2.81 -18.45
CA SER A 32 -13.97 -4.10 -18.31
C SER A 32 -14.96 -5.21 -17.98
N SER A 33 -14.68 -6.43 -18.44
CA SER A 33 -15.44 -7.63 -18.05
C SER A 33 -15.09 -8.04 -16.61
N THR A 34 -15.93 -8.83 -15.98
CA THR A 34 -15.73 -9.34 -14.60
C THR A 34 -14.37 -10.04 -14.43
N ALA A 35 -13.95 -10.86 -15.41
CA ALA A 35 -12.61 -11.45 -15.39
C ALA A 35 -11.49 -10.39 -15.47
N GLY A 36 -11.72 -9.28 -16.18
CA GLY A 36 -10.82 -8.14 -16.26
C GLY A 36 -10.67 -7.40 -14.93
N LEU A 37 -11.70 -7.38 -14.08
CA LEU A 37 -11.67 -6.71 -12.78
C LEU A 37 -10.62 -7.31 -11.83
N TRP A 38 -10.49 -8.63 -11.80
CA TRP A 38 -9.46 -9.30 -11.01
C TRP A 38 -8.05 -9.00 -11.50
N ALA A 39 -7.87 -8.97 -12.83
CA ALA A 39 -6.59 -8.59 -13.42
C ALA A 39 -6.23 -7.13 -13.11
N LEU A 40 -7.20 -6.21 -13.18
CA LEU A 40 -7.02 -4.80 -12.82
C LEU A 40 -6.67 -4.64 -11.33
N ALA A 41 -7.39 -5.35 -10.43
CA ALA A 41 -7.11 -5.32 -9.01
C ALA A 41 -5.68 -5.78 -8.70
N PHE A 42 -5.26 -6.89 -9.29
CA PHE A 42 -3.93 -7.44 -9.07
C PHE A 42 -2.82 -6.57 -9.66
N VAL A 43 -2.96 -6.13 -10.91
CA VAL A 43 -1.97 -5.27 -11.57
C VAL A 43 -1.87 -3.90 -10.89
N GLY A 44 -3.01 -3.35 -10.47
CA GLY A 44 -3.05 -2.12 -9.68
C GLY A 44 -2.34 -2.28 -8.33
N ALA A 45 -2.56 -3.42 -7.65
CA ALA A 45 -1.89 -3.74 -6.39
C ALA A 45 -0.38 -3.92 -6.58
N LEU A 46 0.06 -4.55 -7.68
CA LEU A 46 1.49 -4.65 -8.04
C LEU A 46 2.11 -3.26 -8.21
N GLY A 47 1.48 -2.37 -8.95
CA GLY A 47 1.95 -1.00 -9.13
C GLY A 47 2.06 -0.25 -7.80
N GLN A 48 1.04 -0.33 -6.95
CA GLN A 48 1.06 0.26 -5.61
C GLN A 48 2.17 -0.34 -4.73
N THR A 49 2.39 -1.64 -4.81
CA THR A 49 3.44 -2.33 -4.04
C THR A 49 4.83 -1.85 -4.45
N VAL A 50 5.08 -1.73 -5.75
CA VAL A 50 6.36 -1.19 -6.28
C VAL A 50 6.59 0.23 -5.79
N GLY A 51 5.61 1.11 -5.90
CA GLY A 51 5.72 2.49 -5.43
C GLY A 51 5.95 2.58 -3.91
N LYS A 52 5.31 1.73 -3.10
CA LYS A 52 5.54 1.68 -1.64
C LYS A 52 6.88 1.07 -1.28
N LEU A 53 7.40 0.12 -2.08
CA LEU A 53 8.77 -0.38 -1.91
C LEU A 53 9.83 0.71 -2.14
N ILE A 54 9.60 1.62 -3.07
CA ILE A 54 10.49 2.77 -3.28
C ILE A 54 10.56 3.62 -2.01
N TRP A 55 9.43 3.96 -1.39
CA TRP A 55 9.40 4.68 -0.13
C TRP A 55 10.03 3.90 1.02
N TYR A 56 9.79 2.59 1.10
CA TYR A 56 10.42 1.71 2.08
C TYR A 56 11.96 1.72 1.93
N GLU A 57 12.49 1.54 0.71
CA GLU A 57 13.93 1.55 0.45
C GLU A 57 14.55 2.93 0.67
N ALA A 58 13.89 3.98 0.25
CA ALA A 58 14.33 5.36 0.52
C ALA A 58 14.44 5.61 2.03
N ALA A 59 13.44 5.20 2.82
CA ALA A 59 13.46 5.32 4.27
C ALA A 59 14.55 4.46 4.90
N ARG A 60 14.74 3.24 4.44
CA ARG A 60 15.77 2.32 4.91
C ARG A 60 17.18 2.88 4.68
N ARG A 61 17.42 3.48 3.51
CA ARG A 61 18.72 4.08 3.15
C ARG A 61 18.91 5.47 3.76
N SER A 62 17.83 6.19 4.04
CA SER A 62 17.91 7.55 4.59
C SER A 62 18.62 7.62 5.94
N LEU A 63 18.63 6.55 6.70
CA LEU A 63 19.36 6.44 7.96
C LEU A 63 20.89 6.49 7.77
N SER A 64 21.40 6.19 6.57
CA SER A 64 22.82 6.35 6.22
C SER A 64 23.19 7.80 5.85
N TRP A 65 22.20 8.64 5.56
CA TRP A 65 22.44 10.05 5.20
C TRP A 65 22.59 10.88 6.47
N GLY A 66 23.76 11.44 6.69
CA GLY A 66 24.09 12.20 7.91
C GLY A 66 23.13 13.35 8.21
N TRP A 67 22.55 13.99 7.18
CA TRP A 67 21.55 15.05 7.32
C TRP A 67 20.20 14.51 7.87
N VAL A 68 19.73 13.38 7.34
CA VAL A 68 18.48 12.74 7.80
C VAL A 68 18.67 12.19 9.22
N ARG A 69 19.83 11.57 9.49
CA ARG A 69 20.20 11.09 10.80
C ARG A 69 20.14 12.19 11.85
N ARG A 70 20.74 13.36 11.58
CA ARG A 70 20.70 14.51 12.52
C ARG A 70 19.28 15.00 12.79
N ARG A 71 18.36 14.97 11.81
CA ARG A 71 16.96 15.36 12.00
C ARG A 71 16.13 14.30 12.73
N LEU A 72 16.51 13.03 12.62
CA LEU A 72 15.85 11.91 13.31
C LEU A 72 16.43 11.67 14.71
N GLU A 73 17.61 12.22 15.02
CA GLU A 73 18.30 12.12 16.33
C GLU A 73 17.66 12.98 17.43
N THR A 74 16.42 13.48 17.24
CA THR A 74 15.68 14.06 18.37
C THR A 74 15.34 12.97 19.38
N PRO A 75 15.62 13.21 20.69
CA PRO A 75 15.39 12.21 21.76
C PRO A 75 14.01 11.57 21.70
N GLN A 76 12.98 12.37 21.44
CA GLN A 76 11.58 11.92 21.36
C GLN A 76 11.33 10.92 20.22
N ARG A 77 12.00 11.09 19.06
CA ARG A 77 11.86 10.15 17.92
C ARG A 77 12.64 8.86 18.14
N GLN A 78 13.80 8.96 18.75
CA GLN A 78 14.59 7.77 19.13
C GLN A 78 13.85 6.93 20.16
N GLU A 79 13.24 7.54 21.16
CA GLU A 79 12.40 6.84 22.15
C GLU A 79 11.16 6.21 21.50
N ALA A 80 10.51 6.92 20.55
CA ALA A 80 9.38 6.35 19.82
C ALA A 80 9.80 5.12 19.00
N LEU A 81 10.90 5.20 18.25
CA LEU A 81 11.43 4.08 17.48
C LEU A 81 11.88 2.92 18.40
N ALA A 82 12.50 3.22 19.54
CA ALA A 82 12.90 2.21 20.53
C ALA A 82 11.67 1.50 21.11
N ARG A 83 10.61 2.24 21.43
CA ARG A 83 9.34 1.64 21.91
C ARG A 83 8.71 0.72 20.86
N TRP A 84 8.72 1.13 19.58
CA TRP A 84 8.21 0.29 18.49
C TRP A 84 9.08 -0.97 18.28
N ARG A 85 10.41 -0.83 18.35
CA ARG A 85 11.33 -1.98 18.28
C ARG A 85 11.10 -2.96 19.42
N GLY A 86 10.92 -2.47 20.66
CA GLY A 86 10.59 -3.30 21.81
C GLY A 86 9.30 -4.08 21.62
N ARG A 87 8.21 -3.41 21.21
CA ARG A 87 6.92 -4.07 20.93
C ARG A 87 7.01 -5.11 19.81
N PHE A 88 7.83 -4.87 18.79
CA PHE A 88 8.01 -5.81 17.69
C PHE A 88 8.88 -7.01 18.07
N ALA A 89 9.82 -6.83 18.99
CA ALA A 89 10.59 -7.94 19.55
C ALA A 89 9.71 -8.87 20.40
N GLU A 90 8.79 -8.30 21.18
CA GLU A 90 7.83 -9.08 21.99
C GLU A 90 6.76 -9.76 21.14
N ARG A 91 6.36 -9.15 20.02
CA ARG A 91 5.27 -9.62 19.15
C ARG A 91 5.66 -9.54 17.68
N PRO A 92 6.37 -10.54 17.14
CA PRO A 92 6.91 -10.50 15.78
C PRO A 92 5.85 -10.47 14.68
N TRP A 93 4.61 -10.86 14.97
CA TRP A 93 3.47 -10.78 14.06
C TRP A 93 2.86 -9.38 13.95
N LEU A 94 3.04 -8.52 14.98
CA LEU A 94 2.41 -7.20 15.06
C LEU A 94 2.76 -6.27 13.89
N PRO A 95 4.02 -6.16 13.43
CA PRO A 95 4.36 -5.30 12.28
C PRO A 95 3.62 -5.69 11.01
N MET A 96 3.52 -7.00 10.74
CA MET A 96 2.86 -7.50 9.54
C MET A 96 1.35 -7.31 9.61
N SER A 97 0.74 -7.45 10.79
CA SER A 97 -0.70 -7.21 10.98
C SER A 97 -1.06 -5.73 10.79
N VAL A 98 -0.26 -4.81 11.35
CA VAL A 98 -0.45 -3.36 11.16
C VAL A 98 -0.27 -2.99 9.69
N LEU A 99 0.75 -3.55 9.04
CA LEU A 99 1.00 -3.33 7.62
C LEU A 99 -0.15 -3.86 6.76
N PHE A 100 -0.65 -5.07 7.05
CA PHE A 100 -1.79 -5.66 6.35
C PHE A 100 -3.06 -4.82 6.53
N LEU A 101 -3.38 -4.41 7.75
CA LEU A 101 -4.52 -3.55 8.04
C LEU A 101 -4.42 -2.21 7.28
N SER A 102 -3.24 -1.60 7.31
CA SER A 102 -2.97 -0.37 6.55
C SER A 102 -3.11 -0.57 5.03
N ALA A 103 -2.67 -1.71 4.50
CA ALA A 103 -2.77 -2.01 3.08
C ALA A 103 -4.20 -2.31 2.62
N SER A 104 -4.99 -3.02 3.43
CA SER A 104 -6.36 -3.46 3.11
C SER A 104 -7.41 -2.38 3.42
N VAL A 105 -7.35 -1.77 4.60
CA VAL A 105 -8.34 -0.78 5.06
C VAL A 105 -7.92 0.66 4.70
N GLY A 106 -6.60 0.93 4.66
CA GLY A 106 -6.05 2.26 4.39
C GLY A 106 -5.76 3.10 5.64
N LEU A 107 -6.01 2.56 6.83
CA LEU A 107 -5.72 3.18 8.11
C LEU A 107 -4.83 2.28 8.97
N PRO A 108 -3.74 2.81 9.54
CA PRO A 108 -3.15 4.14 9.31
C PRO A 108 -2.62 4.30 7.87
N PRO A 109 -2.27 5.52 7.40
CA PRO A 109 -1.82 5.74 6.03
C PRO A 109 -0.63 4.86 5.66
N LEU A 110 -0.76 4.05 4.59
CA LEU A 110 0.25 3.07 4.18
C LEU A 110 1.62 3.70 3.87
N LEU A 111 1.65 4.96 3.45
CA LEU A 111 2.90 5.69 3.24
C LEU A 111 3.71 5.80 4.55
N VAL A 112 3.04 6.17 5.64
CA VAL A 112 3.68 6.30 6.96
C VAL A 112 4.20 4.95 7.42
N ILE A 113 3.39 3.89 7.28
CA ILE A 113 3.79 2.53 7.65
C ILE A 113 4.95 2.02 6.78
N ALA A 114 4.98 2.34 5.48
CA ALA A 114 6.08 1.97 4.59
C ALA A 114 7.41 2.63 5.02
N VAL A 115 7.38 3.91 5.40
CA VAL A 115 8.54 4.62 5.93
C VAL A 115 9.01 4.02 7.25
N LEU A 116 8.10 3.76 8.19
CA LEU A 116 8.41 3.11 9.47
C LEU A 116 8.99 1.71 9.26
N ALA A 117 8.39 0.91 8.38
CA ALA A 117 8.87 -0.42 8.05
C ALA A 117 10.30 -0.41 7.49
N GLY A 118 10.62 0.59 6.64
CA GLY A 118 11.97 0.81 6.14
C GLY A 118 12.97 1.17 7.24
N GLN A 119 12.61 2.11 8.11
CA GLN A 119 13.46 2.54 9.23
C GLN A 119 13.68 1.43 10.28
N LEU A 120 12.69 0.58 10.48
CA LEU A 120 12.77 -0.57 11.39
C LEU A 120 13.41 -1.81 10.74
N HIS A 121 13.84 -1.72 9.47
CA HIS A 121 14.48 -2.79 8.71
C HIS A 121 13.66 -4.08 8.67
N LEU A 122 12.33 -3.99 8.56
CA LEU A 122 11.47 -5.16 8.39
C LEU A 122 11.88 -5.96 7.13
N SER A 123 11.46 -7.21 7.03
CA SER A 123 11.74 -8.04 5.85
C SER A 123 11.16 -7.42 4.58
N ARG A 124 11.97 -7.23 3.54
CA ARG A 124 11.56 -6.70 2.23
C ARG A 124 10.49 -7.57 1.58
N VAL A 125 10.71 -8.88 1.63
CA VAL A 125 9.80 -9.86 1.04
C VAL A 125 8.48 -9.87 1.81
N GLY A 126 8.55 -9.89 3.15
CA GLY A 126 7.37 -9.80 4.03
C GLY A 126 6.58 -8.52 3.78
N PHE A 127 7.26 -7.37 3.67
CA PHE A 127 6.64 -6.08 3.34
C PHE A 127 5.93 -6.13 1.98
N ALA A 128 6.65 -6.53 0.92
CA ALA A 128 6.10 -6.57 -0.44
C ALA A 128 4.89 -7.51 -0.53
N PHE A 129 5.00 -8.71 0.03
CA PHE A 129 3.93 -9.70 0.02
C PHE A 129 2.69 -9.20 0.78
N THR A 130 2.86 -8.68 1.98
CA THR A 130 1.77 -8.18 2.81
C THR A 130 1.05 -7.00 2.15
N VAL A 131 1.82 -6.05 1.57
CA VAL A 131 1.23 -4.93 0.83
C VAL A 131 0.50 -5.40 -0.41
N LEU A 132 1.09 -6.32 -1.18
CA LEU A 132 0.46 -6.87 -2.39
C LEU A 132 -0.88 -7.54 -2.07
N VAL A 133 -0.90 -8.44 -1.09
CA VAL A 133 -2.12 -9.15 -0.69
C VAL A 133 -3.18 -8.16 -0.17
N GLY A 134 -2.80 -7.28 0.75
CA GLY A 134 -3.73 -6.29 1.33
C GLY A 134 -4.32 -5.34 0.27
N ARG A 135 -3.50 -4.86 -0.68
CA ARG A 135 -3.95 -4.00 -1.78
C ARG A 135 -4.81 -4.73 -2.80
N THR A 136 -4.47 -5.98 -3.12
CA THR A 136 -5.30 -6.81 -4.03
C THR A 136 -6.68 -7.02 -3.42
N LEU A 137 -6.77 -7.38 -2.15
CA LEU A 137 -8.04 -7.53 -1.45
C LEU A 137 -8.85 -6.24 -1.43
N ARG A 138 -8.20 -5.11 -1.14
CA ARG A 138 -8.86 -3.80 -1.16
C ARG A 138 -9.43 -3.46 -2.54
N PHE A 139 -8.62 -3.58 -3.58
CA PHE A 139 -9.06 -3.27 -4.94
C PHE A 139 -10.13 -4.23 -5.43
N ALA A 140 -10.00 -5.53 -5.13
CA ALA A 140 -11.02 -6.52 -5.43
C ALA A 140 -12.35 -6.22 -4.72
N ALA A 141 -12.31 -5.79 -3.46
CA ALA A 141 -13.51 -5.40 -2.72
C ALA A 141 -14.18 -4.16 -3.30
N ILE A 142 -13.40 -3.15 -3.73
CA ILE A 142 -13.93 -1.93 -4.36
C ILE A 142 -14.57 -2.27 -5.71
N LEU A 143 -13.87 -3.01 -6.56
CA LEU A 143 -14.32 -3.33 -7.92
C LEU A 143 -15.48 -4.34 -7.90
N GLY A 144 -15.40 -5.37 -7.05
CA GLY A 144 -16.48 -6.35 -6.90
C GLY A 144 -17.73 -5.78 -6.22
N GLY A 145 -17.56 -4.84 -5.29
CA GLY A 145 -18.68 -4.12 -4.68
C GLY A 145 -19.44 -3.25 -5.68
N LEU A 146 -18.72 -2.61 -6.61
CA LEU A 146 -19.32 -1.84 -7.72
C LEU A 146 -20.07 -2.74 -8.70
N ASP A 147 -19.49 -3.87 -9.08
CA ASP A 147 -20.11 -4.84 -9.99
C ASP A 147 -21.44 -5.36 -9.39
N TRP A 148 -21.43 -5.76 -8.12
CA TRP A 148 -22.62 -6.15 -7.39
C TRP A 148 -23.68 -5.04 -7.33
N LEU A 149 -23.27 -3.78 -7.09
CA LEU A 149 -24.20 -2.64 -7.01
C LEU A 149 -24.86 -2.35 -8.36
N THR A 150 -24.09 -2.40 -9.48
CA THR A 150 -24.63 -2.19 -10.82
C THR A 150 -25.62 -3.30 -11.22
N GLU A 151 -25.32 -4.55 -10.88
CA GLU A 151 -26.26 -5.66 -11.08
C GLU A 151 -27.54 -5.50 -10.26
N LEU A 152 -27.44 -5.05 -9.01
CA LEU A 152 -28.60 -4.83 -8.15
C LEU A 152 -29.50 -3.74 -8.71
N LEU A 153 -28.93 -2.63 -9.14
CA LEU A 153 -29.69 -1.52 -9.74
C LEU A 153 -30.37 -1.94 -11.07
N ALA A 154 -29.69 -2.75 -11.89
CA ALA A 154 -30.25 -3.28 -13.12
C ALA A 154 -31.42 -4.26 -12.89
N ARG A 155 -31.51 -4.88 -11.71
CA ARG A 155 -32.63 -5.77 -11.35
C ARG A 155 -33.84 -5.01 -10.75
N LEU A 156 -33.64 -3.78 -10.29
CA LEU A 156 -34.66 -2.98 -9.62
C LEU A 156 -35.32 -1.94 -10.55
N GLY A 157 -34.73 -1.70 -11.73
CA GLY A 157 -35.26 -0.79 -12.77
C GLY A 157 -35.77 -1.53 -13.97
#